data_00d38e871abba58f70d776052fe7567d
#
_entry.id   00d38e871abba58f70d776052fe7567d
#
_cell.length_a   1.000
_cell.length_b   1.000
_cell.length_c   1.000
_cell.angle_alpha   90.00
_cell.angle_beta   90.00
_cell.angle_gamma   90.00
#
_symmetry.space_group_name_H-M   'P 1'
#
loop_
_entity.id
_entity.type
_entity.pdbx_description
1 polymer ?
#
loop_
_entity_poly.entity_id
_entity_poly.type
_entity_poly.pdbx_seq_one_letter_code
_entity_poly.pdbx_strand_id
1 'polypeptide(L)'
;LLSNRQILIKSFRLSIILNIVNVILSLVLSKVYSGGFETGQISEYVGNITLLETMLMFLYGGAVDFTSSVKWSSAMRFLRIPPRHKGDEENIGEHNNLDKNRKKELDIEKSRSGERMALVYIICGAILLAELVVLAIING
;
A
#
# COMPACT_ATOMS: atom_id res chain seq x y z
N LEU A 1 9.67 -14.70 0.79
CA LEU A 1 9.63 -13.63 1.83
C LEU A 1 10.60 -12.51 1.48
N LEU A 2 10.11 -11.26 1.33
CA LEU A 2 10.96 -10.10 1.04
C LEU A 2 11.90 -9.84 2.22
N SER A 3 13.20 -9.76 1.95
CA SER A 3 14.20 -9.31 2.94
C SER A 3 14.01 -7.81 3.24
N ASN A 4 14.42 -7.35 4.43
CA ASN A 4 14.36 -5.92 4.79
C ASN A 4 15.10 -5.04 3.78
N ARG A 5 16.22 -5.52 3.23
CA ARG A 5 16.94 -4.84 2.14
C ARG A 5 16.11 -4.71 0.87
N GLN A 6 15.34 -5.75 0.52
CA GLN A 6 14.45 -5.71 -0.66
C GLN A 6 13.27 -4.76 -0.47
N ILE A 7 12.75 -4.63 0.75
CA ILE A 7 11.70 -3.66 1.09
C ILE A 7 12.22 -2.25 0.86
N LEU A 8 13.38 -1.90 1.40
CA LEU A 8 13.99 -0.59 1.21
C LEU A 8 14.27 -0.27 -0.27
N ILE A 9 14.83 -1.22 -1.01
CA ILE A 9 15.10 -1.02 -2.44
C ILE A 9 13.82 -0.79 -3.23
N LYS A 10 12.75 -1.55 -2.93
CA LYS A 10 11.45 -1.38 -3.60
C LYS A 10 10.81 -0.04 -3.26
N SER A 11 10.85 0.37 -1.98
CA SER A 11 10.31 1.66 -1.55
C SER A 11 11.04 2.83 -2.23
N PHE A 12 12.37 2.75 -2.30
CA PHE A 12 13.18 3.77 -2.93
C PHE A 12 12.95 3.86 -4.45
N ARG A 13 12.85 2.70 -5.12
CA ARG A 13 12.50 2.65 -6.55
C ARG A 13 11.12 3.25 -6.81
N LEU A 14 10.14 2.93 -5.99
CA LEU A 14 8.79 3.46 -6.11
C LEU A 14 8.78 4.97 -5.92
N SER A 15 9.47 5.50 -4.91
CA SER A 15 9.62 6.95 -4.69
C SER A 15 10.23 7.66 -5.88
N ILE A 16 11.31 7.13 -6.47
CA ILE A 16 11.93 7.72 -7.67
C ILE A 16 10.95 7.76 -8.84
N ILE A 17 10.22 6.69 -9.09
CA ILE A 17 9.24 6.63 -10.18
C ILE A 17 8.14 7.68 -9.97
N LEU A 18 7.61 7.80 -8.75
CA LEU A 18 6.60 8.79 -8.42
C LEU A 18 7.13 10.21 -8.60
N ASN A 19 8.34 10.51 -8.15
CA ASN A 19 8.96 11.82 -8.35
C ASN A 19 9.10 12.19 -9.84
N ILE A 20 9.51 11.24 -10.68
CA ILE A 20 9.59 11.48 -12.13
C ILE A 20 8.21 11.80 -12.71
N VAL A 21 7.19 11.03 -12.32
CA VAL A 21 5.80 11.27 -12.76
C VAL A 21 5.31 12.62 -12.27
N ASN A 22 5.60 13.00 -11.03
CA ASN A 22 5.23 14.30 -10.44
C ASN A 22 5.81 15.48 -11.21
N VAL A 23 7.09 15.42 -11.54
CA VAL A 23 7.75 16.48 -12.31
C VAL A 23 7.09 16.61 -13.69
N ILE A 24 6.86 15.50 -14.38
CA ILE A 24 6.22 15.50 -15.69
C ILE A 24 4.81 16.08 -15.59
N LEU A 25 4.01 15.64 -14.62
CA LEU A 25 2.64 16.10 -14.43
C LEU A 25 2.58 17.58 -14.07
N SER A 26 3.49 18.05 -13.22
CA SER A 26 3.59 19.48 -12.85
C SER A 26 3.97 20.36 -14.03
N LEU A 27 4.85 19.90 -14.90
CA LEU A 27 5.20 20.61 -16.15
C LEU A 27 3.99 20.71 -17.09
N VAL A 28 3.23 19.61 -17.23
CA VAL A 28 2.02 19.61 -18.06
C VAL A 28 0.97 20.56 -17.49
N LEU A 29 0.72 20.51 -16.17
CA LEU A 29 -0.25 21.39 -15.50
C LEU A 29 0.16 22.86 -15.61
N SER A 30 1.43 23.20 -15.38
CA SER A 30 1.93 24.56 -15.54
C SER A 30 1.68 25.09 -16.96
N LYS A 31 1.97 24.29 -17.98
CA LYS A 31 1.74 24.67 -19.37
C LYS A 31 0.26 24.87 -19.70
N VAL A 32 -0.62 24.01 -19.18
CA VAL A 32 -2.07 24.05 -19.47
C VAL A 32 -2.75 25.22 -18.76
N TYR A 33 -2.41 25.47 -17.49
CA TYR A 33 -3.11 26.46 -16.67
C TYR A 33 -2.48 27.85 -16.74
N SER A 34 -1.16 27.96 -16.87
CA SER A 34 -0.44 29.24 -16.83
C SER A 34 0.03 29.71 -18.19
N GLY A 35 -0.07 28.87 -19.21
CA GLY A 35 0.43 29.18 -20.56
C GLY A 35 1.96 29.24 -20.68
N GLY A 36 2.71 29.03 -19.58
CA GLY A 36 4.16 29.10 -19.51
C GLY A 36 4.80 28.20 -18.48
N PHE A 37 6.13 28.23 -18.41
CA PHE A 37 6.90 27.45 -17.43
C PHE A 37 7.47 28.40 -16.37
N GLU A 38 6.64 28.85 -15.44
CA GLU A 38 7.09 29.62 -14.29
C GLU A 38 7.56 28.70 -13.17
N THR A 39 8.82 28.86 -12.75
CA THR A 39 9.48 27.99 -11.77
C THR A 39 8.73 27.96 -10.43
N GLY A 40 8.17 29.09 -9.98
CA GLY A 40 7.39 29.16 -8.74
C GLY A 40 6.12 28.33 -8.78
N GLN A 41 5.38 28.38 -9.89
CA GLN A 41 4.16 27.60 -10.07
C GLN A 41 4.44 26.10 -10.22
N ILE A 42 5.51 25.74 -10.90
CA ILE A 42 5.92 24.33 -11.02
C ILE A 42 6.24 23.75 -9.63
N SER A 43 6.96 24.51 -8.80
CA SER A 43 7.27 24.10 -7.42
C SER A 43 6.03 23.90 -6.58
N GLU A 44 5.04 24.78 -6.71
CA GLU A 44 3.75 24.65 -6.01
C GLU A 44 2.97 23.41 -6.46
N TYR A 45 2.90 23.14 -7.77
CA TYR A 45 2.25 21.93 -8.29
C TYR A 45 2.97 20.67 -7.84
N VAL A 46 4.30 20.62 -7.86
CA VAL A 46 5.08 19.50 -7.35
C VAL A 46 4.77 19.27 -5.88
N GLY A 47 4.75 20.30 -5.05
CA GLY A 47 4.42 20.20 -3.64
C GLY A 47 3.03 19.62 -3.40
N ASN A 48 2.01 20.14 -4.08
CA ASN A 48 0.63 19.70 -3.94
C ASN A 48 0.42 18.25 -4.40
N ILE A 49 1.03 17.84 -5.51
CA ILE A 49 0.95 16.47 -6.02
C ILE A 49 1.68 15.52 -5.07
N THR A 50 2.88 15.88 -4.60
CA THR A 50 3.64 15.05 -3.64
C THR A 50 2.89 14.88 -2.33
N LEU A 51 2.19 15.93 -1.84
CA LEU A 51 1.34 15.83 -0.65
C LEU A 51 0.22 14.81 -0.86
N LEU A 52 -0.49 14.91 -1.98
CA LEU A 52 -1.59 14.00 -2.31
C LEU A 52 -1.11 12.55 -2.41
N GLU A 53 0.02 12.32 -3.08
CA GLU A 53 0.63 10.99 -3.20
C GLU A 53 1.08 10.44 -1.86
N THR A 54 1.66 11.28 -1.00
CA THR A 54 2.03 10.89 0.37
C THR A 54 0.82 10.40 1.15
N MET A 55 -0.30 11.14 1.09
CA MET A 55 -1.55 10.74 1.72
C MET A 55 -2.08 9.41 1.16
N LEU A 56 -2.07 9.25 -0.17
CA LEU A 56 -2.50 8.01 -0.81
C LEU A 56 -1.63 6.81 -0.44
N MET A 57 -0.31 7.00 -0.32
CA MET A 57 0.61 5.93 0.10
C MET A 57 0.35 5.49 1.53
N PHE A 58 0.11 6.42 2.47
CA PHE A 58 -0.24 6.06 3.85
C PHE A 58 -1.61 5.39 3.94
N LEU A 59 -2.61 5.88 3.21
CA LEU A 59 -3.94 5.27 3.16
C LEU A 59 -3.87 3.85 2.59
N TYR A 60 -3.15 3.66 1.48
CA TYR A 60 -3.01 2.35 0.85
C TYR A 60 -2.20 1.39 1.71
N GLY A 61 -1.08 1.84 2.27
CA GLY A 61 -0.26 1.06 3.20
C GLY A 61 -1.06 0.64 4.44
N GLY A 62 -1.80 1.57 5.04
CA GLY A 62 -2.69 1.28 6.16
C GLY A 62 -3.82 0.32 5.81
N ALA A 63 -4.44 0.47 4.64
CA ALA A 63 -5.48 -0.45 4.17
C ALA A 63 -4.93 -1.86 3.93
N VAL A 64 -3.74 -2.00 3.34
CA VAL A 64 -3.09 -3.30 3.11
C VAL A 64 -2.71 -3.94 4.44
N ASP A 65 -2.18 -3.19 5.42
CA ASP A 65 -1.86 -3.68 6.76
C ASP A 65 -3.13 -4.12 7.49
N PHE A 66 -4.17 -3.29 7.47
CA PHE A 66 -5.46 -3.61 8.07
C PHE A 66 -6.10 -4.87 7.46
N THR A 67 -6.07 -5.03 6.14
CA THR A 67 -6.63 -6.22 5.47
C THR A 67 -5.80 -7.47 5.70
N SER A 68 -4.50 -7.34 5.97
CA SER A 68 -3.62 -8.47 6.29
C SER A 68 -3.73 -8.90 7.75
N SER A 69 -3.90 -7.94 8.68
CA SER A 69 -3.95 -8.19 10.12
C SER A 69 -5.35 -8.59 10.62
N VAL A 70 -6.40 -7.95 10.11
CA VAL A 70 -7.76 -8.38 10.35
C VAL A 70 -8.00 -9.64 9.52
N LYS A 71 -8.04 -10.79 10.19
CA LYS A 71 -8.58 -12.01 9.58
C LYS A 71 -9.97 -11.63 9.06
N TRP A 72 -10.07 -11.36 7.78
CA TRP A 72 -11.31 -11.06 7.07
C TRP A 72 -12.44 -12.03 7.42
N SER A 73 -12.08 -13.21 7.92
CA SER A 73 -12.99 -14.21 8.49
C SER A 73 -13.79 -13.71 9.69
N SER A 74 -13.28 -12.78 10.50
CA SER A 74 -14.02 -12.26 11.67
C SER A 74 -15.01 -11.17 11.29
N ALA A 75 -14.65 -10.28 10.36
CA ALA A 75 -15.57 -9.27 9.84
C ALA A 75 -16.68 -9.90 8.99
N MET A 76 -16.37 -10.93 8.20
CA MET A 76 -17.35 -11.69 7.42
C MET A 76 -18.25 -12.61 8.26
N ARG A 77 -17.90 -12.91 9.52
CA ARG A 77 -18.82 -13.62 10.42
C ARG A 77 -20.05 -12.79 10.77
N PHE A 78 -19.93 -11.47 10.82
CA PHE A 78 -21.08 -10.57 11.04
C PHE A 78 -22.01 -10.49 9.82
N LEU A 79 -21.48 -10.71 8.63
CA LEU A 79 -22.25 -10.70 7.37
C LEU A 79 -22.64 -12.11 6.90
N ARG A 80 -22.25 -13.15 7.63
CA ARG A 80 -22.53 -14.53 7.27
C ARG A 80 -23.97 -14.85 7.57
N ILE A 81 -24.80 -14.83 6.53
CA ILE A 81 -26.05 -15.58 6.46
C ILE A 81 -25.76 -17.01 6.94
N PRO A 82 -26.53 -17.54 7.92
CA PRO A 82 -26.25 -18.84 8.48
C PRO A 82 -26.17 -19.89 7.37
N PRO A 83 -25.17 -20.77 7.38
CA PRO A 83 -25.09 -21.82 6.38
C PRO A 83 -26.30 -22.72 6.54
N ARG A 84 -27.07 -22.83 5.48
CA ARG A 84 -28.15 -23.81 5.34
C ARG A 84 -27.56 -25.17 5.63
N HIS A 85 -28.06 -25.82 6.67
CA HIS A 85 -27.71 -27.20 7.01
C HIS A 85 -27.73 -28.05 5.75
N LYS A 86 -26.61 -28.57 5.34
CA LYS A 86 -26.48 -29.76 4.52
C LYS A 86 -26.03 -30.89 5.45
N GLY A 87 -26.87 -31.94 5.42
CA GLY A 87 -26.83 -33.07 6.30
C GLY A 87 -25.50 -33.82 6.32
N ASP A 88 -25.40 -34.54 7.37
CA ASP A 88 -24.60 -35.70 7.71
C ASP A 88 -23.74 -36.26 6.55
N GLU A 89 -22.44 -36.16 6.70
CA GLU A 89 -21.52 -37.19 6.25
C GLU A 89 -20.42 -37.37 7.30
N GLU A 90 -20.64 -38.40 8.08
CA GLU A 90 -19.70 -39.05 8.96
C GLU A 90 -18.54 -39.65 8.17
N ASN A 91 -17.38 -39.66 8.81
CA ASN A 91 -16.17 -40.41 8.41
C ASN A 91 -15.39 -39.92 7.18
N ILE A 92 -14.29 -39.20 7.50
CA ILE A 92 -12.92 -39.51 7.05
C ILE A 92 -11.96 -38.65 7.90
N GLY A 93 -11.49 -39.25 9.01
CA GLY A 93 -10.85 -38.50 10.11
C GLY A 93 -9.34 -38.27 10.03
N GLU A 94 -8.61 -38.72 9.02
CA GLU A 94 -7.15 -38.64 9.04
C GLU A 94 -6.53 -37.80 7.88
N HIS A 95 -7.17 -37.71 6.74
CA HIS A 95 -6.70 -36.89 5.63
C HIS A 95 -6.98 -35.40 5.81
N ASN A 96 -7.95 -35.06 6.66
CA ASN A 96 -8.36 -33.66 6.92
C ASN A 96 -7.36 -32.83 7.76
N ASN A 97 -6.50 -33.46 8.54
CA ASN A 97 -5.56 -32.75 9.41
C ASN A 97 -4.32 -32.21 8.66
N LEU A 98 -3.85 -32.93 7.66
CA LEU A 98 -2.74 -32.50 6.80
C LEU A 98 -3.13 -31.31 5.92
N ASP A 99 -4.33 -31.35 5.34
CA ASP A 99 -4.85 -30.24 4.52
C ASP A 99 -5.18 -29.00 5.36
N LYS A 100 -5.63 -29.19 6.61
CA LYS A 100 -5.94 -28.10 7.53
C LYS A 100 -4.68 -27.38 8.02
N ASN A 101 -3.59 -28.11 8.24
CA ASN A 101 -2.31 -27.53 8.62
C ASN A 101 -1.64 -26.81 7.43
N ARG A 102 -1.69 -27.40 6.25
CA ARG A 102 -1.20 -26.76 5.02
C ARG A 102 -1.95 -25.46 4.67
N LYS A 103 -3.27 -25.46 4.90
CA LYS A 103 -4.09 -24.27 4.70
C LYS A 103 -3.78 -23.17 5.71
N LYS A 104 -3.50 -23.54 6.98
CA LYS A 104 -3.04 -22.59 8.00
C LYS A 104 -1.67 -21.99 7.69
N GLU A 105 -0.73 -22.78 7.20
CA GLU A 105 0.60 -22.31 6.81
C GLU A 105 0.53 -21.34 5.63
N LEU A 106 -0.27 -21.65 4.61
CA LEU A 106 -0.53 -20.77 3.48
C LEU A 106 -1.20 -19.44 3.89
N ASP A 107 -2.14 -19.48 4.83
CA ASP A 107 -2.79 -18.28 5.34
C ASP A 107 -1.83 -17.39 6.15
N ILE A 108 -0.92 -17.99 6.92
CA ILE A 108 0.12 -17.28 7.68
C ILE A 108 1.15 -16.66 6.71
N GLU A 109 1.55 -17.38 5.68
CA GLU A 109 2.51 -16.90 4.69
C GLU A 109 1.91 -15.74 3.87
N LYS A 110 0.64 -15.82 3.51
CA LYS A 110 -0.10 -14.78 2.80
C LYS A 110 -0.27 -13.51 3.67
N SER A 111 -0.54 -13.67 4.97
CA SER A 111 -0.63 -12.57 5.93
C SER A 111 0.72 -11.85 6.07
N ARG A 112 1.82 -12.59 6.26
CA ARG A 112 3.17 -12.02 6.33
C ARG A 112 3.62 -11.33 5.05
N SER A 113 3.16 -11.80 3.90
CA SER A 113 3.42 -11.15 2.61
C SER A 113 2.70 -9.81 2.51
N GLY A 114 1.46 -9.72 3.00
CA GLY A 114 0.68 -8.48 3.05
C GLY A 114 1.31 -7.42 3.92
N GLU A 115 1.70 -7.76 5.16
CA GLU A 115 2.39 -6.85 6.09
C GLU A 115 3.66 -6.25 5.48
N ARG A 116 4.46 -7.05 4.78
CA ARG A 116 5.69 -6.58 4.14
C ARG A 116 5.44 -5.67 2.95
N MET A 117 4.35 -5.90 2.21
CA MET A 117 3.93 -4.99 1.15
C MET A 117 3.43 -3.66 1.74
N ALA A 118 2.67 -3.68 2.82
CA ALA A 118 2.25 -2.48 3.53
C ALA A 118 3.43 -1.61 3.95
N LEU A 119 4.50 -2.24 4.49
CA LEU A 119 5.73 -1.55 4.86
C LEU A 119 6.39 -0.82 3.68
N VAL A 120 6.36 -1.40 2.47
CA VAL A 120 6.90 -0.74 1.27
C VAL A 120 6.19 0.59 1.01
N TYR A 121 4.85 0.62 1.10
CA TYR A 121 4.07 1.83 0.87
C TYR A 121 4.25 2.85 1.98
N ILE A 122 4.29 2.42 3.24
CA ILE A 122 4.50 3.31 4.40
C ILE A 122 5.88 3.96 4.33
N ILE A 123 6.94 3.20 4.02
CA ILE A 123 8.29 3.74 3.88
C ILE A 123 8.37 4.68 2.67
N CYS A 124 7.73 4.34 1.55
CA CYS A 124 7.65 5.22 0.39
C CYS A 124 6.97 6.55 0.75
N GLY A 125 5.83 6.51 1.44
CA GLY A 125 5.13 7.70 1.94
C GLY A 125 5.99 8.54 2.88
N ALA A 126 6.78 7.91 3.76
CA ALA A 126 7.70 8.61 4.65
C ALA A 126 8.85 9.32 3.89
N ILE A 127 9.36 8.71 2.82
CA ILE A 127 10.37 9.34 1.94
C ILE A 127 9.77 10.56 1.25
N LEU A 128 8.57 10.44 0.66
CA LEU A 128 7.88 11.54 0.00
C LEU A 128 7.56 12.68 0.98
N LEU A 129 7.19 12.35 2.22
CA LEU A 129 6.98 13.36 3.26
C LEU A 129 8.27 14.12 3.59
N ALA A 130 9.39 13.43 3.71
CA ALA A 130 10.69 14.05 3.95
C ALA A 130 11.09 14.99 2.79
N GLU A 131 10.86 14.59 1.54
CA GLU A 131 11.07 15.42 0.36
C GLU A 131 10.19 16.68 0.39
N LEU A 132 8.93 16.56 0.80
CA LEU A 132 8.01 17.69 0.92
C LEU A 132 8.46 18.68 1.99
N VAL A 133 8.96 18.21 3.13
CA VAL A 133 9.54 19.07 4.17
C VAL A 133 10.76 19.80 3.64
N VAL A 134 11.65 19.15 2.90
CA VAL A 134 12.81 19.78 2.29
C VAL A 134 12.39 20.85 1.27
N LEU A 135 11.41 20.56 0.42
CA LEU A 135 10.85 21.53 -0.53
C LEU A 135 10.24 22.75 0.18
N ALA A 136 9.52 22.55 1.28
CA ALA A 136 8.95 23.62 2.06
C ALA A 136 10.02 24.52 2.69
N ILE A 137 11.13 23.96 3.14
CA ILE A 137 12.26 24.72 3.70
C ILE A 137 12.98 25.55 2.62
N ILE A 138 13.09 25.00 1.40
CA ILE A 138 13.79 25.70 0.29
C ILE A 138 12.94 26.84 -0.27
N ASN A 139 11.62 26.69 -0.29
CA ASN A 139 10.70 27.67 -0.88
C ASN A 139 10.14 28.70 0.12
N GLY A 140 10.35 28.51 1.43
CA GLY A 140 9.94 29.45 2.50
C GLY A 140 11.06 30.39 2.85
#